data_78d2ab29c35d946f7fa0f85196f10e4d
#
_entry.id   78d2ab29c35d946f7fa0f85196f10e4d
#
_cell.length_a   1.000
_cell.length_b   1.000
_cell.length_c   1.000
_cell.angle_alpha   90.00
_cell.angle_beta   90.00
_cell.angle_gamma   90.00
#
_symmetry.space_group_name_H-M   'P 1'
#
loop_
_entity.id
_entity.type
_entity.pdbx_description
1 polymer ?
#
loop_
_entity_poly.entity_id
_entity_poly.type
_entity_poly.pdbx_seq_one_letter_code
_entity_poly.pdbx_strand_id
1 'polypeptide(L)'
;MASRQGGPGGAGQYPEGEFADEDLVSLPLLGRATTAVHQRRLLMLLGVGLVVLALIAGWVLQQANRSAQQLTATGQSLMQSQRLAKSVSQALVGSPQAFPEGVESSGVLARNVRALNGGDNELDVQALGEPFRPELDAITPLVERAERNAGVVMGQQKILTQVGDALRTIN
;
A
#
# COMPACT_ATOMS: atom_id res chain seq x y z
N MET A 1 -45.24 45.35 87.67
CA MET A 1 -44.17 46.30 87.50
C MET A 1 -43.11 45.71 86.53
N ALA A 2 -42.68 46.54 85.56
CA ALA A 2 -41.49 46.39 84.63
C ALA A 2 -41.61 45.33 83.54
N SER A 3 -42.07 45.74 82.48
CA SER A 3 -41.41 46.12 81.19
C SER A 3 -40.05 45.47 80.88
N ARG A 4 -40.03 44.73 79.79
CA ARG A 4 -38.88 44.89 78.86
C ARG A 4 -39.14 44.38 77.43
N GLN A 5 -38.97 45.29 76.55
CA GLN A 5 -39.06 45.25 75.12
C GLN A 5 -38.11 44.22 74.47
N GLY A 6 -38.64 43.66 73.42
CA GLY A 6 -37.86 42.86 72.47
C GLY A 6 -37.01 43.70 71.56
N GLY A 7 -35.93 43.17 71.14
CA GLY A 7 -35.09 43.69 70.02
C GLY A 7 -35.32 42.89 68.77
N PRO A 8 -35.27 43.50 67.55
CA PRO A 8 -35.56 42.81 66.30
C PRO A 8 -34.40 42.03 65.83
N GLY A 9 -34.70 40.95 65.17
CA GLY A 9 -33.79 40.02 64.55
C GLY A 9 -32.90 40.62 63.46
N GLY A 10 -31.64 40.31 63.54
CA GLY A 10 -30.72 40.52 62.46
C GLY A 10 -30.96 39.56 61.32
N ALA A 11 -31.41 40.09 60.23
CA ALA A 11 -31.38 39.33 58.96
C ALA A 11 -29.93 39.07 58.59
N GLY A 12 -29.53 37.80 58.61
CA GLY A 12 -28.26 37.36 58.07
C GLY A 12 -28.22 37.64 56.59
N GLN A 13 -27.41 38.59 56.21
CA GLN A 13 -26.97 38.74 54.84
C GLN A 13 -26.06 37.56 54.54
N TYR A 14 -26.57 36.64 53.74
CA TYR A 14 -25.72 35.63 53.07
C TYR A 14 -24.94 36.37 51.98
N PRO A 15 -23.63 36.22 51.86
CA PRO A 15 -22.88 36.81 50.76
C PRO A 15 -23.22 36.05 49.48
N GLU A 16 -24.08 36.66 48.65
CA GLU A 16 -24.28 36.26 47.26
C GLU A 16 -23.09 36.67 46.42
N GLY A 17 -21.99 35.97 46.44
CA GLY A 17 -20.88 36.40 45.66
C GLY A 17 -19.70 35.43 45.54
N GLU A 18 -19.70 34.32 46.32
CA GLU A 18 -18.45 33.55 46.46
C GLU A 18 -18.47 32.17 45.76
N PHE A 19 -19.54 31.85 45.03
CA PHE A 19 -19.62 30.55 44.29
C PHE A 19 -19.38 30.65 42.82
N ALA A 20 -19.02 31.81 42.26
CA ALA A 20 -18.89 32.00 40.80
C ALA A 20 -17.45 31.84 40.26
N ASP A 21 -16.42 31.81 41.13
CA ASP A 21 -15.03 31.81 40.70
C ASP A 21 -14.30 30.46 40.81
N GLU A 22 -14.88 29.48 41.52
CA GLU A 22 -14.23 28.18 41.74
C GLU A 22 -14.33 27.21 40.56
N ASP A 23 -15.19 27.46 39.57
CA ASP A 23 -15.36 26.57 38.39
C ASP A 23 -14.53 26.98 37.18
N LEU A 24 -13.70 28.00 37.30
CA LEU A 24 -12.84 28.46 36.21
C LEU A 24 -11.45 27.80 36.25
N VAL A 25 -11.24 26.77 35.48
CA VAL A 25 -9.93 26.11 35.31
C VAL A 25 -9.17 26.75 34.16
N SER A 26 -7.96 27.23 34.46
CA SER A 26 -7.06 27.78 33.44
C SER A 26 -6.09 26.71 32.93
N LEU A 27 -6.24 26.28 31.68
CA LEU A 27 -5.30 25.37 31.03
C LEU A 27 -4.34 26.17 30.11
N PRO A 28 -3.04 25.84 30.08
CA PRO A 28 -2.00 26.65 29.41
C PRO A 28 -2.15 26.80 27.89
N LEU A 29 -3.05 26.08 27.25
CA LEU A 29 -3.32 26.13 25.80
C LEU A 29 -4.79 26.45 25.46
N LEU A 30 -5.73 26.36 26.41
CA LEU A 30 -7.17 26.49 26.17
C LEU A 30 -7.84 27.73 26.82
N GLY A 31 -7.07 28.51 27.59
CA GLY A 31 -7.59 29.72 28.26
C GLY A 31 -8.49 29.42 29.47
N ARG A 32 -9.14 30.49 30.03
CA ARG A 32 -10.07 30.39 31.14
C ARG A 32 -11.47 30.10 30.64
N ALA A 33 -12.05 28.98 31.02
CA ALA A 33 -13.45 28.64 30.74
C ALA A 33 -13.98 27.64 31.76
N THR A 34 -15.29 27.49 31.80
CA THR A 34 -15.96 26.51 32.69
C THR A 34 -15.58 25.09 32.33
N THR A 35 -15.56 24.19 33.33
CA THR A 35 -15.19 22.76 33.20
C THR A 35 -15.92 22.06 32.05
N ALA A 36 -17.18 22.36 31.84
CA ALA A 36 -18.03 21.79 30.77
C ALA A 36 -17.55 22.21 29.34
N VAL A 37 -17.12 23.48 29.19
CA VAL A 37 -16.60 24.00 27.92
C VAL A 37 -15.24 23.39 27.63
N HIS A 38 -14.38 23.22 28.62
CA HIS A 38 -13.09 22.53 28.46
C HIS A 38 -13.27 21.07 28.08
N GLN A 39 -14.15 20.35 28.69
CA GLN A 39 -14.47 18.95 28.36
C GLN A 39 -14.95 18.82 26.92
N ARG A 40 -15.85 19.70 26.47
CA ARG A 40 -16.33 19.69 25.08
C ARG A 40 -15.21 20.00 24.07
N ARG A 41 -14.34 20.95 24.38
CA ARG A 41 -13.17 21.29 23.54
C ARG A 41 -12.17 20.15 23.47
N LEU A 42 -11.87 19.49 24.60
CA LEU A 42 -11.01 18.33 24.65
C LEU A 42 -11.57 17.15 23.87
N LEU A 43 -12.88 16.88 23.98
CA LEU A 43 -13.54 15.84 23.18
C LEU A 43 -13.51 16.17 21.68
N MET A 44 -13.71 17.44 21.30
CA MET A 44 -13.57 17.83 19.89
C MET A 44 -12.13 17.67 19.39
N LEU A 45 -11.13 18.10 20.16
CA LEU A 45 -9.72 17.92 19.80
C LEU A 45 -9.34 16.45 19.71
N LEU A 46 -9.83 15.62 20.64
CA LEU A 46 -9.64 14.17 20.57
C LEU A 46 -10.29 13.58 19.31
N GLY A 47 -11.53 13.97 19.01
CA GLY A 47 -12.25 13.53 17.81
C GLY A 47 -11.51 13.92 16.51
N VAL A 48 -11.09 15.18 16.40
CA VAL A 48 -10.30 15.65 15.27
C VAL A 48 -8.96 14.89 15.17
N GLY A 49 -8.27 14.69 16.31
CA GLY A 49 -7.03 13.93 16.36
C GLY A 49 -7.20 12.48 15.88
N LEU A 50 -8.28 11.81 16.28
CA LEU A 50 -8.59 10.45 15.82
C LEU A 50 -8.90 10.41 14.32
N VAL A 51 -9.63 11.38 13.79
CA VAL A 51 -9.90 11.47 12.33
C VAL A 51 -8.60 11.67 11.56
N VAL A 52 -7.75 12.60 11.98
CA VAL A 52 -6.45 12.83 11.35
C VAL A 52 -5.59 11.56 11.40
N LEU A 53 -5.53 10.89 12.54
CA LEU A 53 -4.80 9.63 12.69
C LEU A 53 -5.32 8.54 11.74
N ALA A 54 -6.65 8.40 11.63
CA ALA A 54 -7.26 7.44 10.72
C ALA A 54 -6.94 7.74 9.25
N LEU A 55 -6.94 9.02 8.85
CA LEU A 55 -6.57 9.45 7.50
C LEU A 55 -5.10 9.15 7.19
N ILE A 56 -4.19 9.44 8.13
CA ILE A 56 -2.76 9.14 7.99
C ILE A 56 -2.55 7.62 7.91
N ALA A 57 -3.18 6.85 8.79
CA ALA A 57 -3.07 5.39 8.79
C ALA A 57 -3.59 4.79 7.46
N GLY A 58 -4.74 5.26 6.97
CA GLY A 58 -5.28 4.86 5.68
C GLY A 58 -4.34 5.17 4.51
N TRP A 59 -3.76 6.37 4.50
CA TRP A 59 -2.80 6.78 3.47
C TRP A 59 -1.52 5.92 3.50
N VAL A 60 -0.97 5.66 4.69
CA VAL A 60 0.23 4.81 4.87
C VAL A 60 -0.05 3.38 4.44
N LEU A 61 -1.21 2.80 4.80
CA LEU A 61 -1.60 1.46 4.37
C LEU A 61 -1.73 1.37 2.85
N GLN A 62 -2.35 2.37 2.22
CA GLN A 62 -2.48 2.42 0.76
C GLN A 62 -1.11 2.50 0.08
N GLN A 63 -0.20 3.31 0.60
CA GLN A 63 1.17 3.42 0.09
C GLN A 63 1.94 2.11 0.24
N ALA A 64 1.83 1.44 1.40
CA ALA A 64 2.48 0.16 1.66
C ALA A 64 1.96 -0.95 0.72
N ASN A 65 0.65 -0.97 0.45
CA ASN A 65 0.05 -1.93 -0.46
C ASN A 65 0.57 -1.77 -1.90
N ARG A 66 0.67 -0.54 -2.39
CA ARG A 66 1.24 -0.23 -3.72
C ARG A 66 2.68 -0.75 -3.86
N SER A 67 3.52 -0.49 -2.86
CA SER A 67 4.92 -0.95 -2.86
C SER A 67 5.01 -2.47 -2.82
N ALA A 68 4.13 -3.14 -2.07
CA ALA A 68 4.10 -4.60 -2.01
C ALA A 68 3.74 -5.23 -3.36
N GLN A 69 2.78 -4.66 -4.09
CA GLN A 69 2.38 -5.13 -5.42
C GLN A 69 3.49 -4.96 -6.46
N GLN A 70 4.17 -3.81 -6.47
CA GLN A 70 5.33 -3.57 -7.33
C GLN A 70 6.47 -4.55 -7.04
N LEU A 71 6.75 -4.82 -5.76
CA LEU A 71 7.75 -5.79 -5.34
C LEU A 71 7.38 -7.22 -5.79
N THR A 72 6.11 -7.58 -5.68
CA THR A 72 5.57 -8.87 -6.14
C THR A 72 5.75 -9.02 -7.65
N ALA A 73 5.37 -8.02 -8.45
CA ALA A 73 5.54 -8.03 -9.90
C ALA A 73 7.01 -8.13 -10.31
N THR A 74 7.90 -7.44 -9.60
CA THR A 74 9.36 -7.52 -9.82
C THR A 74 9.90 -8.91 -9.47
N GLY A 75 9.52 -9.46 -8.33
CA GLY A 75 9.91 -10.82 -7.90
C GLY A 75 9.42 -11.91 -8.87
N GLN A 76 8.18 -11.80 -9.34
CA GLN A 76 7.64 -12.68 -10.38
C GLN A 76 8.40 -12.54 -11.69
N SER A 77 8.76 -11.32 -12.10
CA SER A 77 9.55 -11.08 -13.31
C SER A 77 10.91 -11.78 -13.23
N LEU A 78 11.59 -11.69 -12.09
CA LEU A 78 12.87 -12.40 -11.89
C LEU A 78 12.69 -13.92 -11.97
N MET A 79 11.68 -14.47 -11.30
CA MET A 79 11.39 -15.91 -11.34
C MET A 79 11.05 -16.37 -12.77
N GLN A 80 10.24 -15.61 -13.49
CA GLN A 80 9.86 -15.96 -14.88
C GLN A 80 11.04 -15.84 -15.85
N SER A 81 11.96 -14.91 -15.65
CA SER A 81 13.18 -14.82 -16.46
C SER A 81 14.06 -16.06 -16.29
N GLN A 82 14.19 -16.58 -15.06
CA GLN A 82 14.93 -17.82 -14.79
C GLN A 82 14.24 -19.05 -15.40
N ARG A 83 12.91 -19.14 -15.27
CA ARG A 83 12.12 -20.20 -15.91
C ARG A 83 12.28 -20.16 -17.43
N LEU A 84 12.17 -18.99 -18.03
CA LEU A 84 12.35 -18.81 -19.47
C LEU A 84 13.74 -19.28 -19.93
N ALA A 85 14.81 -18.90 -19.24
CA ALA A 85 16.16 -19.34 -19.55
C ALA A 85 16.32 -20.86 -19.50
N LYS A 86 15.74 -21.50 -18.47
CA LYS A 86 15.69 -22.95 -18.33
C LYS A 86 14.91 -23.61 -19.46
N SER A 87 13.70 -23.12 -19.77
CA SER A 87 12.84 -23.66 -20.81
C SER A 87 13.47 -23.53 -22.19
N VAL A 88 14.12 -22.41 -22.49
CA VAL A 88 14.86 -22.24 -23.75
C VAL A 88 15.99 -23.26 -23.86
N SER A 89 16.78 -23.46 -22.80
CA SER A 89 17.84 -24.48 -22.79
C SER A 89 17.32 -25.89 -23.02
N GLN A 90 16.18 -26.24 -22.42
CA GLN A 90 15.53 -27.54 -22.59
C GLN A 90 14.87 -27.69 -23.97
N ALA A 91 14.31 -26.63 -24.53
CA ALA A 91 13.74 -26.62 -25.88
C ALA A 91 14.81 -26.89 -26.95
N LEU A 92 16.02 -26.34 -26.76
CA LEU A 92 17.15 -26.56 -27.68
C LEU A 92 17.61 -28.02 -27.72
N VAL A 93 17.43 -28.78 -26.65
CA VAL A 93 17.72 -30.25 -26.64
C VAL A 93 16.48 -31.08 -26.99
N GLY A 94 15.42 -30.45 -27.50
CA GLY A 94 14.23 -31.11 -28.03
C GLY A 94 13.24 -31.60 -26.98
N SER A 95 13.23 -31.04 -25.75
CA SER A 95 12.23 -31.40 -24.71
C SER A 95 10.86 -30.79 -25.05
N PRO A 96 9.81 -31.61 -25.33
CA PRO A 96 8.51 -31.08 -25.76
C PRO A 96 7.82 -30.20 -24.73
N GLN A 97 8.04 -30.46 -23.44
CA GLN A 97 7.39 -29.74 -22.33
C GLN A 97 7.98 -28.33 -22.14
N ALA A 98 9.19 -28.08 -22.63
CA ALA A 98 9.86 -26.80 -22.49
C ALA A 98 9.23 -25.70 -23.37
N PHE A 99 8.60 -26.05 -24.47
CA PHE A 99 8.01 -25.07 -25.40
C PHE A 99 6.85 -24.29 -24.79
N PRO A 100 5.78 -24.94 -24.29
CA PRO A 100 4.67 -24.20 -23.67
C PRO A 100 5.14 -23.45 -22.42
N GLU A 101 6.04 -24.01 -21.61
CA GLU A 101 6.58 -23.37 -20.42
C GLU A 101 7.36 -22.08 -20.77
N GLY A 102 8.13 -22.11 -21.86
CA GLY A 102 8.87 -20.94 -22.34
C GLY A 102 7.96 -19.81 -22.84
N VAL A 103 6.89 -20.16 -23.58
CA VAL A 103 5.91 -19.16 -24.03
C VAL A 103 5.14 -18.56 -22.85
N GLU A 104 4.67 -19.38 -21.90
CA GLU A 104 4.00 -18.90 -20.71
C GLU A 104 4.90 -17.97 -19.90
N SER A 105 6.13 -18.39 -19.61
CA SER A 105 7.08 -17.59 -18.83
C SER A 105 7.43 -16.27 -19.51
N SER A 106 7.60 -16.25 -20.83
CA SER A 106 7.86 -15.01 -21.56
C SER A 106 6.66 -14.06 -21.58
N GLY A 107 5.45 -14.60 -21.71
CA GLY A 107 4.21 -13.80 -21.68
C GLY A 107 3.98 -13.17 -20.32
N VAL A 108 4.14 -13.94 -19.23
CA VAL A 108 4.00 -13.41 -17.85
C VAL A 108 5.07 -12.37 -17.56
N LEU A 109 6.32 -12.62 -17.98
CA LEU A 109 7.41 -11.64 -17.81
C LEU A 109 7.09 -10.34 -18.55
N ALA A 110 6.67 -10.42 -19.81
CA ALA A 110 6.32 -9.26 -20.61
C ALA A 110 5.13 -8.47 -20.03
N ARG A 111 4.11 -9.17 -19.52
CA ARG A 111 2.97 -8.54 -18.86
C ARG A 111 3.39 -7.81 -17.58
N ASN A 112 4.21 -8.43 -16.74
CA ASN A 112 4.68 -7.80 -15.50
C ASN A 112 5.53 -6.56 -15.78
N VAL A 113 6.43 -6.60 -16.76
CA VAL A 113 7.25 -5.44 -17.12
C VAL A 113 6.39 -4.31 -17.70
N ARG A 114 5.40 -4.63 -18.53
CA ARG A 114 4.42 -3.63 -19.02
C ARG A 114 3.60 -3.03 -17.88
N ALA A 115 3.17 -3.85 -16.91
CA ALA A 115 2.46 -3.38 -15.72
C ALA A 115 3.32 -2.43 -14.86
N LEU A 116 4.60 -2.74 -14.68
CA LEU A 116 5.54 -1.86 -13.96
C LEU A 116 5.79 -0.54 -14.71
N ASN A 117 5.74 -0.54 -16.05
CA ASN A 117 5.96 0.65 -16.87
C ASN A 117 4.72 1.55 -16.97
N GLY A 118 3.54 0.97 -17.21
CA GLY A 118 2.30 1.73 -17.47
C GLY A 118 1.20 1.58 -16.44
N GLY A 119 1.34 0.66 -15.49
CA GLY A 119 0.28 0.20 -14.60
C GLY A 119 -0.59 -0.89 -15.25
N ASP A 120 -1.18 -1.74 -14.42
CA ASP A 120 -2.14 -2.77 -14.83
C ASP A 120 -3.20 -2.95 -13.73
N ASN A 121 -4.45 -2.63 -14.03
CA ASN A 121 -5.56 -2.70 -13.08
C ASN A 121 -5.96 -4.16 -12.75
N GLU A 122 -5.74 -5.12 -13.66
CA GLU A 122 -6.06 -6.52 -13.40
C GLU A 122 -5.03 -7.17 -12.47
N LEU A 123 -3.78 -6.73 -12.54
CA LEU A 123 -2.72 -7.14 -11.63
C LEU A 123 -2.67 -6.26 -10.36
N ASP A 124 -3.50 -5.22 -10.30
CA ASP A 124 -3.49 -4.20 -9.24
C ASP A 124 -2.10 -3.57 -9.04
N VAL A 125 -1.32 -3.47 -10.13
CA VAL A 125 0.03 -2.89 -10.13
C VAL A 125 -0.03 -1.47 -10.66
N GLN A 126 0.51 -0.53 -9.88
CA GLN A 126 0.71 0.84 -10.34
C GLN A 126 2.08 0.98 -11.00
N ALA A 127 2.14 1.85 -12.03
CA ALA A 127 3.39 2.16 -12.69
C ALA A 127 4.48 2.60 -11.69
N LEU A 128 5.71 2.19 -11.95
CA LEU A 128 6.87 2.67 -11.20
C LEU A 128 7.11 4.16 -11.50
N GLY A 129 7.59 4.87 -10.47
CA GLY A 129 7.89 6.31 -10.58
C GLY A 129 9.11 6.61 -11.45
N GLU A 130 9.28 7.91 -11.74
CA GLU A 130 10.37 8.46 -12.57
C GLU A 130 11.79 7.93 -12.24
N PRO A 131 12.16 7.67 -10.96
CA PRO A 131 13.50 7.16 -10.67
C PRO A 131 13.85 5.83 -11.33
N PHE A 132 12.84 5.02 -11.71
CA PHE A 132 13.01 3.70 -12.33
C PHE A 132 12.80 3.68 -13.85
N ARG A 133 12.50 4.84 -14.44
CA ARG A 133 12.28 4.98 -15.89
C ARG A 133 13.46 4.52 -16.75
N PRO A 134 14.71 4.92 -16.45
CA PRO A 134 15.85 4.49 -17.28
C PRO A 134 16.01 2.98 -17.34
N GLU A 135 15.82 2.29 -16.21
CA GLU A 135 15.89 0.84 -16.12
C GLU A 135 14.76 0.16 -16.90
N LEU A 136 13.53 0.68 -16.77
CA LEU A 136 12.37 0.16 -17.50
C LEU A 136 12.51 0.35 -19.01
N ASP A 137 12.99 1.50 -19.45
CA ASP A 137 13.23 1.79 -20.87
C ASP A 137 14.33 0.87 -21.47
N ALA A 138 15.31 0.50 -20.66
CA ALA A 138 16.35 -0.45 -21.07
C ALA A 138 15.84 -1.90 -21.13
N ILE A 139 14.97 -2.32 -20.18
CA ILE A 139 14.51 -3.72 -20.07
C ILE A 139 13.34 -4.01 -21.01
N THR A 140 12.42 -3.08 -21.19
CA THR A 140 11.18 -3.29 -21.95
C THR A 140 11.44 -3.83 -23.36
N PRO A 141 12.33 -3.27 -24.19
CA PRO A 141 12.60 -3.80 -25.53
C PRO A 141 13.25 -5.18 -25.53
N LEU A 142 14.00 -5.51 -24.48
CA LEU A 142 14.63 -6.83 -24.33
C LEU A 142 13.56 -7.90 -24.02
N VAL A 143 12.64 -7.59 -23.12
CA VAL A 143 11.54 -8.47 -22.73
C VAL A 143 10.57 -8.70 -23.89
N GLU A 144 10.22 -7.66 -24.63
CA GLU A 144 9.38 -7.79 -25.83
C GLU A 144 10.06 -8.64 -26.92
N ARG A 145 11.38 -8.50 -27.07
CA ARG A 145 12.14 -9.36 -27.98
C ARG A 145 12.13 -10.82 -27.51
N ALA A 146 12.27 -11.06 -26.21
CA ALA A 146 12.20 -12.39 -25.64
C ALA A 146 10.82 -13.03 -25.85
N GLU A 147 9.73 -12.28 -25.67
CA GLU A 147 8.36 -12.72 -25.92
C GLU A 147 8.17 -13.11 -27.40
N ARG A 148 8.61 -12.25 -28.34
CA ARG A 148 8.54 -12.55 -29.78
C ARG A 148 9.37 -13.79 -30.15
N ASN A 149 10.57 -13.91 -29.63
CA ASN A 149 11.45 -15.05 -29.91
C ASN A 149 10.90 -16.36 -29.34
N ALA A 150 10.28 -16.33 -28.15
CA ALA A 150 9.59 -17.50 -27.59
C ALA A 150 8.47 -17.98 -28.53
N GLY A 151 7.69 -17.04 -29.09
CA GLY A 151 6.67 -17.36 -30.10
C GLY A 151 7.26 -18.03 -31.36
N VAL A 152 8.40 -17.55 -31.84
CA VAL A 152 9.09 -18.18 -33.00
C VAL A 152 9.57 -19.59 -32.67
N VAL A 153 10.20 -19.78 -31.51
CA VAL A 153 10.68 -21.11 -31.06
C VAL A 153 9.50 -22.09 -30.94
N MET A 154 8.35 -21.63 -30.42
CA MET A 154 7.14 -22.46 -30.36
C MET A 154 6.66 -22.89 -31.74
N GLY A 155 6.72 -21.99 -32.73
CA GLY A 155 6.38 -22.32 -34.13
C GLY A 155 7.30 -23.40 -34.74
N GLN A 156 8.51 -23.58 -34.21
CA GLN A 156 9.47 -24.58 -34.66
C GLN A 156 9.51 -25.84 -33.76
N GLN A 157 8.63 -25.99 -32.80
CA GLN A 157 8.62 -27.09 -31.85
C GLN A 157 8.74 -28.47 -32.51
N LYS A 158 7.99 -28.72 -33.59
CA LYS A 158 7.98 -30.03 -34.31
C LYS A 158 9.37 -30.38 -34.81
N ILE A 159 10.06 -29.42 -35.44
CA ILE A 159 11.41 -29.64 -36.01
C ILE A 159 12.42 -29.87 -34.91
N LEU A 160 12.41 -29.05 -33.85
CA LEU A 160 13.33 -29.16 -32.73
C LEU A 160 13.15 -30.48 -31.96
N THR A 161 11.89 -30.93 -31.76
CA THR A 161 11.63 -32.23 -31.13
C THR A 161 12.13 -33.38 -31.98
N GLN A 162 11.93 -33.37 -33.31
CA GLN A 162 12.44 -34.41 -34.22
C GLN A 162 13.98 -34.48 -34.22
N VAL A 163 14.65 -33.33 -34.20
CA VAL A 163 16.11 -33.27 -34.07
C VAL A 163 16.58 -33.81 -32.74
N GLY A 164 15.91 -33.46 -31.65
CA GLY A 164 16.21 -33.97 -30.32
C GLY A 164 16.05 -35.49 -30.21
N ASP A 165 15.02 -36.06 -30.78
CA ASP A 165 14.78 -37.51 -30.82
C ASP A 165 15.84 -38.22 -31.67
N ALA A 166 16.22 -37.66 -32.83
CA ALA A 166 17.29 -38.20 -33.66
C ALA A 166 18.65 -38.22 -32.92
N LEU A 167 18.97 -37.14 -32.20
CA LEU A 167 20.20 -37.08 -31.38
C LEU A 167 20.23 -38.11 -30.23
N ARG A 168 19.08 -38.41 -29.63
CA ARG A 168 18.98 -39.46 -28.56
C ARG A 168 19.14 -40.87 -29.14
N THR A 169 18.78 -41.09 -30.39
CA THR A 169 18.92 -42.40 -31.05
C THR A 169 20.35 -42.71 -31.44
N ILE A 170 21.20 -41.72 -31.60
CA ILE A 170 22.59 -41.86 -32.01
C ILE A 170 23.55 -42.10 -30.83
N ASN A 171 23.13 -41.76 -29.61
CA ASN A 171 23.89 -41.98 -28.36
C ASN A 171 23.42 -43.27 -27.66
#